data_26baf48a23d25599fbbafcd94062faa3
#
_entry.id   26baf48a23d25599fbbafcd94062faa3
#
_cell.length_a   1.000
_cell.length_b   1.000
_cell.length_c   1.000
_cell.angle_alpha   90.00
_cell.angle_beta   90.00
_cell.angle_gamma   90.00
#
_symmetry.space_group_name_H-M   'P 1'
#
loop_
_entity.id
_entity.type
_entity.pdbx_description
1 polymer ?
#
loop_
_entity_poly.entity_id
_entity_poly.type
_entity_poly.pdbx_seq_one_letter_code
_entity_poly.pdbx_strand_id
1 'polypeptide(L)'
;MLFRSEIEMMLELNPEHVGWRPPINRTIASKGEGIEAVVDSIEEHKAYLIESDQLSKIRKARIKNEVTAMLNDRVNRYIDKNVVATSEFDILVEKLQIREIEPYSVVADIVGKVLR
;
A
#
# COMPACT_ATOMS: atom_id res chain seq x y z
N MET A 1 -24.17 24.42 6.34
CA MET A 1 -23.70 23.11 5.94
C MET A 1 -22.49 23.15 5.06
N LEU A 2 -21.51 23.78 5.64
CA LEU A 2 -20.22 23.98 5.00
C LEU A 2 -19.51 22.64 4.70
N PHE A 3 -19.61 21.68 5.60
CA PHE A 3 -18.93 20.39 5.44
C PHE A 3 -19.37 19.60 4.22
N ARG A 4 -20.65 19.55 3.95
CA ARG A 4 -21.16 18.82 2.79
C ARG A 4 -20.70 19.43 1.48
N SER A 5 -20.74 20.76 1.39
CA SER A 5 -20.27 21.50 0.22
C SER A 5 -18.79 21.30 -0.02
N GLU A 6 -17.98 21.29 1.04
CA GLU A 6 -16.53 21.06 0.97
C GLU A 6 -16.22 19.64 0.47
N ILE A 7 -16.94 18.65 0.97
CA ILE A 7 -16.78 17.26 0.53
C ILE A 7 -17.18 17.11 -0.93
N GLU A 8 -18.30 17.73 -1.35
CA GLU A 8 -18.73 17.72 -2.74
C GLU A 8 -17.68 18.32 -3.66
N MET A 9 -17.08 19.43 -3.25
CA MET A 9 -15.99 20.06 -4.01
C MET A 9 -14.76 19.13 -4.11
N MET A 10 -14.42 18.46 -3.03
CA MET A 10 -13.31 17.49 -3.06
C MET A 10 -13.57 16.36 -4.05
N LEU A 11 -14.78 15.82 -4.08
CA LEU A 11 -15.16 14.75 -5.00
C LEU A 11 -15.12 15.21 -6.46
N GLU A 12 -15.50 16.46 -6.73
CA GLU A 12 -15.45 17.03 -8.07
C GLU A 12 -14.01 17.21 -8.57
N LEU A 13 -13.08 17.48 -7.66
CA LEU A 13 -11.67 17.70 -8.01
C LEU A 13 -10.90 16.39 -8.27
N ASN A 14 -11.46 15.26 -7.90
CA ASN A 14 -10.79 13.98 -8.06
C ASN A 14 -11.11 13.34 -9.41
N PRO A 15 -10.16 13.29 -10.36
CA PRO A 15 -10.41 12.69 -11.68
C PRO A 15 -10.52 11.16 -11.65
N GLU A 16 -10.21 10.50 -10.53
CA GLU A 16 -10.28 9.05 -10.41
C GLU A 16 -11.70 8.51 -10.23
N HIS A 17 -12.66 9.38 -9.97
CA HIS A 17 -14.07 8.98 -9.83
C HIS A 17 -14.80 8.90 -11.18
N VAL A 18 -14.14 8.29 -12.15
CA VAL A 18 -14.74 8.05 -13.46
C VAL A 18 -15.64 6.82 -13.37
N GLY A 19 -16.92 7.00 -13.66
CA GLY A 19 -17.92 5.93 -13.70
C GLY A 19 -18.78 5.79 -12.45
N TRP A 20 -18.27 6.03 -11.27
CA TRP A 20 -19.07 5.98 -10.03
C TRP A 20 -18.62 7.06 -9.05
N ARG A 21 -19.53 7.95 -8.73
CA ARG A 21 -19.29 9.01 -7.76
C ARG A 21 -19.86 8.58 -6.40
N PRO A 22 -19.06 8.57 -5.32
CA PRO A 22 -19.57 8.21 -4.00
C PRO A 22 -20.67 9.16 -3.56
N PRO A 23 -21.82 8.65 -3.08
CA PRO A 23 -22.86 9.51 -2.52
C PRO A 23 -22.46 10.00 -1.13
N ILE A 24 -22.98 11.18 -0.77
CA ILE A 24 -22.77 11.76 0.54
C ILE A 24 -24.06 11.58 1.34
N ASN A 25 -24.01 10.86 2.45
CA ASN A 25 -25.14 10.59 3.30
C ASN A 25 -24.99 11.28 4.65
N ARG A 26 -26.07 11.90 5.12
CA ARG A 26 -26.13 12.47 6.46
C ARG A 26 -26.70 11.45 7.41
N THR A 27 -26.06 11.30 8.56
CA THR A 27 -26.51 10.35 9.57
C THR A 27 -26.53 10.99 10.94
N ILE A 28 -27.48 10.53 11.79
CA ILE A 28 -27.46 10.80 13.23
C ILE A 28 -27.47 9.44 13.90
N ALA A 29 -26.29 8.92 14.19
CA ALA A 29 -26.11 7.55 14.67
C ALA A 29 -26.87 7.25 15.97
N SER A 30 -26.93 8.22 16.88
CA SER A 30 -27.63 8.06 18.15
C SER A 30 -29.14 7.89 17.99
N LYS A 31 -29.71 8.37 16.89
CA LYS A 31 -31.14 8.29 16.57
C LYS A 31 -31.45 7.27 15.49
N GLY A 32 -30.43 6.67 14.89
CA GLY A 32 -30.59 5.77 13.74
C GLY A 32 -31.01 6.44 12.45
N GLU A 33 -30.98 7.77 12.38
CA GLU A 33 -31.37 8.50 11.18
C GLU A 33 -30.31 8.42 10.09
N GLY A 34 -30.72 8.15 8.86
CA GLY A 34 -29.82 8.09 7.70
C GLY A 34 -29.04 6.80 7.55
N ILE A 35 -29.17 5.86 8.48
CA ILE A 35 -28.40 4.60 8.44
C ILE A 35 -28.83 3.74 7.25
N GLU A 36 -30.12 3.64 6.96
CA GLU A 36 -30.62 2.88 5.82
C GLU A 36 -30.06 3.41 4.48
N ALA A 37 -29.96 4.75 4.36
CA ALA A 37 -29.40 5.37 3.16
C ALA A 37 -27.92 5.01 2.99
N VAL A 38 -27.15 4.92 4.09
CA VAL A 38 -25.76 4.49 4.05
C VAL A 38 -25.66 3.03 3.60
N VAL A 39 -26.50 2.15 4.15
CA VAL A 39 -26.52 0.73 3.76
C VAL A 39 -26.86 0.58 2.28
N ASP A 40 -27.86 1.31 1.79
CA ASP A 40 -28.25 1.29 0.38
C ASP A 40 -27.11 1.75 -0.52
N SER A 41 -26.39 2.80 -0.11
CA SER A 41 -25.22 3.31 -0.85
C SER A 41 -24.10 2.27 -0.91
N ILE A 42 -23.85 1.56 0.18
CA ILE A 42 -22.85 0.49 0.23
C ILE A 42 -23.24 -0.64 -0.73
N GLU A 43 -24.51 -1.04 -0.74
CA GLU A 43 -25.00 -2.10 -1.64
C GLU A 43 -24.91 -1.68 -3.11
N GLU A 44 -25.25 -0.43 -3.43
CA GLU A 44 -25.12 0.11 -4.77
C GLU A 44 -23.67 0.13 -5.24
N HIS A 45 -22.75 0.54 -4.37
CA HIS A 45 -21.31 0.56 -4.67
C HIS A 45 -20.81 -0.85 -4.91
N LYS A 46 -21.22 -1.80 -4.07
CA LYS A 46 -20.85 -3.22 -4.22
C LYS A 46 -21.33 -3.77 -5.55
N ALA A 47 -22.58 -3.49 -5.93
CA ALA A 47 -23.15 -3.92 -7.20
C ALA A 47 -22.36 -3.34 -8.39
N TYR A 48 -22.01 -2.06 -8.33
CA TYR A 48 -21.20 -1.41 -9.34
C TYR A 48 -19.83 -2.07 -9.48
N LEU A 49 -19.15 -2.35 -8.35
CA LEU A 49 -17.85 -3.00 -8.36
C LEU A 49 -17.90 -4.40 -8.97
N ILE A 50 -18.97 -5.15 -8.70
CA ILE A 50 -19.15 -6.49 -9.27
C ILE A 50 -19.43 -6.41 -10.78
N GLU A 51 -20.35 -5.56 -11.22
CA GLU A 51 -20.68 -5.39 -12.62
C GLU A 51 -19.52 -4.90 -13.47
N SER A 52 -18.71 -3.99 -12.93
CA SER A 52 -17.54 -3.45 -13.63
C SER A 52 -16.29 -4.29 -13.49
N ASP A 53 -16.36 -5.42 -12.79
CA ASP A 53 -15.21 -6.30 -12.48
C ASP A 53 -14.10 -5.61 -11.67
N GLN A 54 -14.40 -4.48 -11.07
CA GLN A 54 -13.43 -3.74 -10.26
C GLN A 54 -13.17 -4.39 -8.91
N LEU A 55 -14.17 -5.07 -8.34
CA LEU A 55 -14.02 -5.74 -7.05
C LEU A 55 -12.93 -6.82 -7.11
N SER A 56 -12.94 -7.63 -8.16
CA SER A 56 -11.92 -8.65 -8.39
C SER A 56 -10.53 -8.02 -8.53
N LYS A 57 -10.42 -6.93 -9.27
CA LYS A 57 -9.16 -6.20 -9.46
C LYS A 57 -8.64 -5.61 -8.15
N ILE A 58 -9.53 -5.04 -7.34
CA ILE A 58 -9.17 -4.46 -6.03
C ILE A 58 -8.66 -5.56 -5.08
N ARG A 59 -9.36 -6.69 -5.02
CA ARG A 59 -8.95 -7.83 -4.19
C ARG A 59 -7.60 -8.39 -4.62
N LYS A 60 -7.40 -8.53 -5.92
CA LYS A 60 -6.15 -9.01 -6.51
C LYS A 60 -4.98 -8.08 -6.18
N ALA A 61 -5.19 -6.77 -6.32
CA ALA A 61 -4.17 -5.76 -5.98
C ALA A 61 -3.83 -5.81 -4.49
N ARG A 62 -4.83 -5.99 -3.63
CA ARG A 62 -4.63 -6.09 -2.17
C ARG A 62 -3.78 -7.31 -1.83
N ILE A 63 -4.11 -8.46 -2.39
CA ILE A 63 -3.35 -9.72 -2.16
C ILE A 63 -1.92 -9.54 -2.65
N LYS A 64 -1.73 -8.97 -3.82
CA LYS A 64 -0.41 -8.70 -4.37
C LYS A 64 0.43 -7.84 -3.43
N ASN A 65 -0.18 -6.77 -2.89
CA ASN A 65 0.51 -5.87 -1.95
C ASN A 65 0.86 -6.58 -0.64
N GLU A 66 -0.04 -7.40 -0.10
CA GLU A 66 0.20 -8.17 1.12
C GLU A 66 1.36 -9.16 0.93
N VAL A 67 1.34 -9.90 -0.16
CA VAL A 67 2.40 -10.87 -0.47
C VAL A 67 3.74 -10.17 -0.66
N THR A 68 3.75 -9.04 -1.37
CA THR A 68 4.96 -8.23 -1.58
C THR A 68 5.53 -7.74 -0.24
N ALA A 69 4.69 -7.27 0.66
CA ALA A 69 5.12 -6.84 1.98
C ALA A 69 5.72 -7.99 2.80
N MET A 70 5.10 -9.17 2.74
CA MET A 70 5.61 -10.36 3.41
C MET A 70 6.96 -10.82 2.86
N LEU A 71 7.13 -10.75 1.52
CA LEU A 71 8.39 -11.07 0.87
C LEU A 71 9.50 -10.10 1.29
N ASN A 72 9.20 -8.81 1.28
CA ASN A 72 10.18 -7.79 1.68
C ASN A 72 10.61 -7.98 3.14
N ASP A 73 9.67 -8.27 4.03
CA ASP A 73 9.97 -8.53 5.43
C ASP A 73 10.87 -9.76 5.59
N ARG A 74 10.56 -10.83 4.88
CA ARG A 74 11.34 -12.06 4.93
C ARG A 74 12.76 -11.87 4.40
N VAL A 75 12.89 -11.17 3.28
CA VAL A 75 14.18 -10.86 2.69
C VAL A 75 15.01 -9.97 3.62
N ASN A 76 14.39 -8.96 4.22
CA ASN A 76 15.06 -8.08 5.16
C ASN A 76 15.58 -8.83 6.39
N ARG A 77 14.80 -9.75 6.93
CA ARG A 77 15.25 -10.59 8.06
C ARG A 77 16.43 -11.47 7.68
N TYR A 78 16.40 -12.03 6.48
CA TYR A 78 17.51 -12.84 5.98
C TYR A 78 18.78 -12.00 5.87
N ILE A 79 18.69 -10.81 5.30
CA ILE A 79 19.80 -9.89 5.14
C ILE A 79 20.36 -9.48 6.50
N ASP A 80 19.50 -9.12 7.45
CA ASP A 80 19.93 -8.72 8.80
C ASP A 80 20.69 -9.83 9.50
N LYS A 81 20.21 -11.05 9.41
CA LYS A 81 20.80 -12.20 10.09
C LYS A 81 22.05 -12.73 9.40
N ASN A 82 22.03 -12.84 8.08
CA ASN A 82 23.06 -13.55 7.32
C ASN A 82 24.10 -12.66 6.63
N VAL A 83 23.83 -11.36 6.57
CA VAL A 83 24.74 -10.39 5.95
C VAL A 83 25.18 -9.34 6.97
N VAL A 84 24.25 -8.53 7.45
CA VAL A 84 24.56 -7.36 8.29
C VAL A 84 25.15 -7.75 9.64
N ALA A 85 24.69 -8.83 10.24
CA ALA A 85 25.16 -9.30 11.54
C ALA A 85 26.49 -10.05 11.48
N THR A 86 27.09 -10.21 10.30
CA THR A 86 28.33 -10.95 10.15
C THR A 86 29.56 -10.04 10.34
N SER A 87 30.65 -10.64 10.81
CA SER A 87 31.93 -9.93 10.94
C SER A 87 32.50 -9.54 9.58
N GLU A 88 32.23 -10.32 8.55
CA GLU A 88 32.63 -10.02 7.17
C GLU A 88 32.04 -8.72 6.70
N PHE A 89 30.77 -8.47 7.03
CA PHE A 89 30.10 -7.21 6.69
C PHE A 89 30.75 -6.02 7.40
N ASP A 90 31.11 -6.17 8.68
CA ASP A 90 31.79 -5.13 9.44
C ASP A 90 33.14 -4.76 8.80
N ILE A 91 33.87 -5.75 8.30
CA ILE A 91 35.13 -5.53 7.59
C ILE A 91 34.90 -4.74 6.31
N LEU A 92 33.84 -5.05 5.57
CA LEU A 92 33.47 -4.32 4.35
C LEU A 92 33.12 -2.87 4.66
N VAL A 93 32.41 -2.62 5.77
CA VAL A 93 32.04 -1.27 6.21
C VAL A 93 33.29 -0.45 6.54
N GLU A 94 34.30 -1.07 7.20
CA GLU A 94 35.56 -0.41 7.49
C GLU A 94 36.29 -0.02 6.20
N LYS A 95 36.32 -0.90 5.20
CA LYS A 95 36.93 -0.63 3.89
C LYS A 95 36.19 0.49 3.15
N LEU A 96 34.87 0.55 3.26
CA LEU A 96 34.07 1.64 2.70
C LEU A 96 34.37 2.98 3.38
N GLN A 97 34.60 2.96 4.70
CA GLN A 97 34.90 4.16 5.47
C GLN A 97 36.21 4.82 5.02
N ILE A 98 37.20 4.02 4.70
CA ILE A 98 38.49 4.52 4.20
C ILE A 98 38.57 4.63 2.69
N ARG A 99 37.42 4.43 2.01
CA ARG A 99 37.25 4.54 0.56
C ARG A 99 38.14 3.60 -0.28
N GLU A 100 38.47 2.47 0.28
CA GLU A 100 39.23 1.43 -0.42
C GLU A 100 38.37 0.71 -1.47
N ILE A 101 37.08 0.59 -1.20
CA ILE A 101 36.10 -0.02 -2.10
C ILE A 101 34.89 0.89 -2.28
N GLU A 102 34.09 0.62 -3.32
CA GLU A 102 32.91 1.41 -3.65
C GLU A 102 31.63 0.73 -3.19
N PRO A 103 30.66 1.50 -2.59
CA PRO A 103 29.41 0.91 -2.08
C PRO A 103 28.60 0.11 -3.11
N TYR A 104 28.49 0.58 -4.34
CA TYR A 104 27.71 -0.10 -5.37
C TYR A 104 28.29 -1.49 -5.71
N SER A 105 29.59 -1.61 -5.75
CA SER A 105 30.27 -2.89 -6.01
C SER A 105 30.01 -3.88 -4.90
N VAL A 106 30.06 -3.42 -3.64
CA VAL A 106 29.79 -4.26 -2.45
C VAL A 106 28.36 -4.78 -2.49
N VAL A 107 27.39 -3.90 -2.76
CA VAL A 107 25.98 -4.28 -2.83
C VAL A 107 25.76 -5.28 -3.96
N ALA A 108 26.34 -5.05 -5.14
CA ALA A 108 26.21 -5.96 -6.26
C ALA A 108 26.76 -7.36 -5.96
N ASP A 109 27.90 -7.44 -5.28
CA ASP A 109 28.51 -8.70 -4.88
C ASP A 109 27.65 -9.46 -3.87
N ILE A 110 27.14 -8.77 -2.87
CA ILE A 110 26.25 -9.36 -1.85
C ILE A 110 24.98 -9.89 -2.50
N VAL A 111 24.32 -9.07 -3.34
CA VAL A 111 23.10 -9.46 -4.03
C VAL A 111 23.35 -10.69 -4.91
N GLY A 112 24.46 -10.72 -5.62
CA GLY A 112 24.85 -11.86 -6.46
C GLY A 112 25.02 -13.16 -5.67
N LYS A 113 25.46 -13.09 -4.42
CA LYS A 113 25.61 -14.26 -3.55
C LYS A 113 24.28 -14.70 -2.93
N VAL A 114 23.45 -13.74 -2.52
CA VAL A 114 22.18 -14.01 -1.82
C VAL A 114 21.10 -14.52 -2.77
N LEU A 115 21.03 -13.97 -3.99
CA LEU A 115 19.97 -14.27 -4.96
C LEU A 115 20.34 -15.37 -5.97
N ARG A 116 21.28 -16.19 -5.64
CA ARG A 116 21.62 -17.36 -6.45
C ARG A 116 20.69 -18.53 -6.23
#